data_ad380f6d27cb64d1dbef7670fcd68997
#
_entry.id   ad380f6d27cb64d1dbef7670fcd68997
#
_cell.length_a   1.000
_cell.length_b   1.000
_cell.length_c   1.000
_cell.angle_alpha   90.00
_cell.angle_beta   90.00
_cell.angle_gamma   90.00
#
_symmetry.space_group_name_H-M   'P 1'
#
loop_
_entity.id
_entity.type
_entity.pdbx_description
1 polymer ?
#
loop_
_entity_poly.entity_id
_entity_poly.type
_entity_poly.pdbx_seq_one_letter_code
_entity_poly.pdbx_strand_id
1 'polypeptide(L)'
;RTDEWLQTSLVIEGDLGFAQLTVVGSYYDRETFYQHDTQSYAAYFMYVIGAYYATYDFGTDPMGALTNDQKNESKALEVRLTGIGDRLSWTAGMFYMDSDEHWDFTSFVDGYASSTAFATWAGYAAYYGFTVPESDTWWFSAQTTSREDKAVFGEFDVKLTEQLSFLVGGRYYEV
;
A
#
# COMPACT_ATOMS: atom_id res chain seq x y z
N ARG A 1 -6.81 13.95 -11.06
CA ARG A 1 -6.15 12.67 -10.75
C ARG A 1 -4.93 12.52 -11.63
N THR A 2 -3.78 12.21 -11.02
CA THR A 2 -2.57 11.72 -11.68
C THR A 2 -2.27 10.32 -11.16
N ASP A 3 -1.68 9.49 -12.01
CA ASP A 3 -1.28 8.12 -11.68
C ASP A 3 -0.08 7.80 -12.59
N GLU A 4 1.10 7.81 -12.01
CA GLU A 4 2.36 7.59 -12.71
C GLU A 4 3.04 6.38 -12.10
N TRP A 5 3.55 5.49 -12.92
CA TRP A 5 4.25 4.31 -12.45
C TRP A 5 5.35 3.86 -13.38
N LEU A 6 6.38 3.30 -12.81
CA LEU A 6 7.50 2.67 -13.47
C LEU A 6 7.63 1.24 -12.98
N GLN A 7 7.72 0.30 -13.90
CA GLN A 7 8.07 -1.08 -13.57
C GLN A 7 9.19 -1.54 -14.48
N THR A 8 10.27 -2.06 -13.90
CA THR A 8 11.39 -2.65 -14.62
C THR A 8 11.72 -4.02 -14.05
N SER A 9 12.20 -4.91 -14.91
CA SER A 9 12.72 -6.20 -14.49
C SER A 9 13.91 -6.61 -15.33
N LEU A 10 14.81 -7.37 -14.69
CA LEU A 10 15.95 -8.02 -15.33
C LEU A 10 15.87 -9.51 -15.03
N VAL A 11 15.94 -10.32 -16.07
CA VAL A 11 16.01 -11.77 -15.96
C VAL A 11 17.37 -12.24 -16.48
N ILE A 12 18.07 -13.03 -15.68
CA ILE A 12 19.31 -13.69 -16.03
C ILE A 12 19.08 -15.19 -15.97
N GLU A 13 19.37 -15.88 -17.07
CA GLU A 13 19.28 -17.33 -17.16
C GLU A 13 20.64 -17.92 -17.45
N GLY A 14 20.93 -19.07 -16.85
CA GLY A 14 22.19 -19.78 -17.04
C GLY A 14 22.00 -21.30 -16.94
N ASP A 15 22.65 -22.03 -17.83
CA ASP A 15 22.72 -23.48 -17.75
C ASP A 15 23.95 -23.91 -16.93
N LEU A 16 23.73 -24.60 -15.82
CA LEU A 16 24.77 -25.13 -14.94
C LEU A 16 25.11 -26.59 -15.27
N GLY A 17 24.51 -27.16 -16.30
CA GLY A 17 24.67 -28.57 -16.70
C GLY A 17 23.76 -29.55 -15.91
N PHE A 18 23.57 -29.34 -14.62
CA PHE A 18 22.68 -30.16 -13.77
C PHE A 18 21.32 -29.47 -13.49
N ALA A 19 21.25 -28.16 -13.70
CA ALA A 19 20.05 -27.36 -13.49
C ALA A 19 20.16 -26.05 -14.27
N GLN A 20 19.01 -25.48 -14.59
CA GLN A 20 18.89 -24.12 -15.10
C GLN A 20 18.79 -23.15 -13.91
N LEU A 21 19.65 -22.15 -13.88
CA LEU A 21 19.56 -21.02 -12.97
C LEU A 21 18.70 -19.92 -13.59
N THR A 22 17.76 -19.40 -12.84
CA THR A 22 17.02 -18.17 -13.19
C THR A 22 17.16 -17.19 -12.04
N VAL A 23 17.57 -15.96 -12.34
CA VAL A 23 17.62 -14.84 -11.40
C VAL A 23 16.71 -13.74 -11.95
N VAL A 24 15.76 -13.28 -11.15
CA VAL A 24 14.85 -12.19 -11.53
C VAL A 24 14.99 -11.07 -10.51
N GLY A 25 15.42 -9.91 -10.97
CA GLY A 25 15.36 -8.67 -10.21
C GLY A 25 14.26 -7.79 -10.74
N SER A 26 13.48 -7.14 -9.88
CA SER A 26 12.45 -6.19 -10.28
C SER A 26 12.42 -4.97 -9.39
N TYR A 27 12.04 -3.86 -10.00
CA TYR A 27 11.80 -2.58 -9.36
C TYR A 27 10.43 -2.06 -9.79
N TYR A 28 9.67 -1.57 -8.83
CA TYR A 28 8.39 -0.94 -9.04
C TYR A 28 8.31 0.35 -8.24
N ASP A 29 7.84 1.41 -8.88
CA ASP A 29 7.57 2.72 -8.28
C ASP A 29 6.25 3.24 -8.83
N ARG A 30 5.38 3.72 -7.95
CA ARG A 30 4.10 4.30 -8.33
C ARG A 30 3.76 5.47 -7.43
N GLU A 31 3.40 6.59 -8.07
CA GLU A 31 2.86 7.77 -7.40
C GLU A 31 1.44 8.05 -7.90
N THR A 32 0.52 8.20 -6.97
CA THR A 32 -0.88 8.48 -7.29
C THR A 32 -1.35 9.68 -6.48
N PHE A 33 -1.89 10.66 -7.18
CA PHE A 33 -2.59 11.78 -6.56
C PHE A 33 -4.03 11.83 -7.05
N TYR A 34 -4.97 12.01 -6.14
CA TYR A 34 -6.34 12.33 -6.52
C TYR A 34 -6.98 13.33 -5.57
N GLN A 35 -7.93 14.07 -6.12
CA GLN A 35 -8.76 15.00 -5.40
C GLN A 35 -10.22 14.69 -5.70
N HIS A 36 -11.05 14.72 -4.67
CA HIS A 36 -12.49 14.54 -4.74
C HIS A 36 -13.20 15.75 -4.12
N ASP A 37 -14.34 16.07 -4.68
CA ASP A 37 -15.32 16.92 -4.02
C ASP A 37 -15.99 16.12 -2.89
N THR A 38 -16.01 16.71 -1.70
CA THR A 38 -16.64 16.11 -0.52
C THR A 38 -17.71 17.03 0.08
N GLN A 39 -18.24 17.97 -0.70
CA GLN A 39 -19.23 18.94 -0.23
C GLN A 39 -20.46 18.28 0.40
N SER A 40 -21.00 17.24 -0.23
CA SER A 40 -22.16 16.52 0.33
C SER A 40 -21.83 15.82 1.66
N TYR A 41 -20.58 15.38 1.82
CA TYR A 41 -20.12 14.78 3.06
C TYR A 41 -19.94 15.81 4.17
N ALA A 42 -19.31 16.95 3.86
CA ALA A 42 -19.19 18.06 4.80
C ALA A 42 -20.57 18.62 5.21
N ALA A 43 -21.49 18.77 4.26
CA ALA A 43 -22.87 19.17 4.53
C ALA A 43 -23.61 18.16 5.42
N TYR A 44 -23.43 16.85 5.20
CA TYR A 44 -24.01 15.83 6.08
C TYR A 44 -23.51 15.96 7.53
N PHE A 45 -22.19 16.11 7.72
CA PHE A 45 -21.66 16.31 9.08
C PHE A 45 -22.19 17.58 9.71
N MET A 46 -22.25 18.68 8.98
CA MET A 46 -22.78 19.94 9.51
C MET A 46 -24.27 19.84 9.84
N TYR A 47 -25.14 19.45 8.88
CA TYR A 47 -26.59 19.52 9.07
C TYR A 47 -27.15 18.42 9.95
N VAL A 48 -26.53 17.25 9.98
CA VAL A 48 -27.04 16.09 10.73
C VAL A 48 -26.33 15.95 12.07
N ILE A 49 -25.00 16.05 12.08
CA ILE A 49 -24.19 15.83 13.29
C ILE A 49 -23.86 17.15 13.99
N GLY A 50 -23.51 18.19 13.25
CA GLY A 50 -23.18 19.51 13.78
C GLY A 50 -24.36 20.18 14.52
N ALA A 51 -25.59 19.84 14.15
CA ALA A 51 -26.77 20.25 14.91
C ALA A 51 -26.76 19.79 16.38
N TYR A 52 -26.03 18.73 16.70
CA TYR A 52 -25.90 18.18 18.05
C TYR A 52 -24.49 18.34 18.64
N TYR A 53 -23.46 18.47 17.79
CA TYR A 53 -22.06 18.51 18.24
C TYR A 53 -21.32 19.67 17.58
N ALA A 54 -20.91 20.65 18.38
CA ALA A 54 -20.16 21.83 17.90
C ALA A 54 -18.84 21.46 17.15
N THR A 55 -18.30 20.28 17.38
CA THR A 55 -17.12 19.74 16.69
C THR A 55 -17.32 19.52 15.19
N TYR A 56 -18.56 19.55 14.68
CA TYR A 56 -18.93 19.39 13.28
C TYR A 56 -19.71 20.58 12.73
N ASP A 57 -19.75 21.68 13.46
CA ASP A 57 -20.35 22.94 12.99
C ASP A 57 -19.33 23.70 12.13
N PHE A 58 -19.30 23.36 10.82
CA PHE A 58 -18.40 23.95 9.84
C PHE A 58 -18.89 25.29 9.27
N GLY A 59 -20.07 25.77 9.66
CA GLY A 59 -20.66 27.00 9.13
C GLY A 59 -21.89 26.75 8.22
N THR A 60 -22.31 27.76 7.47
CA THR A 60 -23.62 27.74 6.78
C THR A 60 -23.64 27.06 5.41
N ASP A 61 -22.49 26.90 4.76
CA ASP A 61 -22.38 26.29 3.42
C ASP A 61 -20.97 25.69 3.25
N PRO A 62 -20.69 24.54 3.89
CA PRO A 62 -19.36 23.99 3.87
C PRO A 62 -19.01 23.43 2.50
N MET A 63 -17.98 24.01 1.87
CA MET A 63 -17.36 23.47 0.68
C MET A 63 -16.25 22.53 1.09
N GLY A 64 -16.39 21.24 0.72
CA GLY A 64 -15.44 20.21 1.11
C GLY A 64 -14.66 19.64 -0.05
N ALA A 65 -13.38 19.42 0.14
CA ALA A 65 -12.50 18.71 -0.77
C ALA A 65 -11.61 17.72 -0.02
N LEU A 66 -11.21 16.66 -0.70
CA LEU A 66 -10.33 15.63 -0.21
C LEU A 66 -9.19 15.42 -1.19
N THR A 67 -7.97 15.41 -0.66
CA THR A 67 -6.80 14.94 -1.42
C THR A 67 -6.24 13.66 -0.81
N ASN A 68 -5.71 12.81 -1.66
CA ASN A 68 -4.96 11.63 -1.24
C ASN A 68 -3.72 11.51 -2.13
N ASP A 69 -2.57 11.46 -1.49
CA ASP A 69 -1.27 11.15 -2.07
C ASP A 69 -0.87 9.74 -1.67
N GLN A 70 -0.46 8.95 -2.65
CA GLN A 70 0.02 7.58 -2.41
C GLN A 70 1.32 7.37 -3.16
N LYS A 71 2.30 6.81 -2.47
CA LYS A 71 3.56 6.36 -3.05
C LYS A 71 3.81 4.92 -2.64
N ASN A 72 4.16 4.09 -3.63
CA ASN A 72 4.53 2.69 -3.42
C ASN A 72 5.82 2.40 -4.18
N GLU A 73 6.86 2.02 -3.46
CA GLU A 73 8.14 1.58 -4.02
C GLU A 73 8.39 0.14 -3.58
N SER A 74 8.79 -0.73 -4.50
CA SER A 74 9.20 -2.09 -4.15
C SER A 74 10.36 -2.60 -4.99
N LYS A 75 11.21 -3.40 -4.37
CA LYS A 75 12.34 -4.09 -4.96
C LYS A 75 12.23 -5.56 -4.64
N ALA A 76 12.30 -6.41 -5.65
CA ALA A 76 12.25 -7.86 -5.44
C ALA A 76 13.38 -8.57 -6.15
N LEU A 77 13.84 -9.67 -5.55
CA LEU A 77 14.82 -10.58 -6.09
C LEU A 77 14.33 -12.02 -5.91
N GLU A 78 14.28 -12.77 -6.98
CA GLU A 78 14.06 -14.20 -6.97
C GLU A 78 15.24 -14.92 -7.57
N VAL A 79 15.71 -15.97 -6.91
CA VAL A 79 16.72 -16.88 -7.42
C VAL A 79 16.11 -18.28 -7.43
N ARG A 80 16.12 -18.93 -8.59
CA ARG A 80 15.50 -20.23 -8.80
C ARG A 80 16.42 -21.18 -9.56
N LEU A 81 16.47 -22.43 -9.13
CA LEU A 81 17.07 -23.54 -9.82
C LEU A 81 15.98 -24.51 -10.28
N THR A 82 16.04 -24.93 -11.52
CA THR A 82 15.11 -25.91 -12.09
C THR A 82 15.90 -27.03 -12.74
N GLY A 83 15.70 -28.25 -12.27
CA GLY A 83 16.27 -29.46 -12.86
C GLY A 83 15.17 -30.25 -13.59
N ILE A 84 15.44 -30.68 -14.82
CA ILE A 84 14.54 -31.47 -15.63
C ILE A 84 15.22 -32.77 -15.99
N GLY A 85 14.66 -33.90 -15.55
CA GLY A 85 15.13 -35.23 -15.88
C GLY A 85 13.98 -36.11 -16.36
N ASP A 86 14.30 -37.28 -16.85
CA ASP A 86 13.31 -38.20 -17.45
C ASP A 86 12.23 -38.63 -16.46
N ARG A 87 12.58 -38.78 -15.18
CA ARG A 87 11.68 -39.24 -14.12
C ARG A 87 11.48 -38.24 -12.99
N LEU A 88 12.36 -37.27 -12.85
CA LEU A 88 12.32 -36.28 -11.79
C LEU A 88 12.57 -34.91 -12.35
N SER A 89 11.60 -34.04 -12.21
CA SER A 89 11.76 -32.59 -12.37
C SER A 89 11.63 -31.92 -11.02
N TRP A 90 12.41 -30.88 -10.78
CA TRP A 90 12.37 -30.18 -9.52
C TRP A 90 12.64 -28.70 -9.72
N THR A 91 12.09 -27.91 -8.84
CA THR A 91 12.38 -26.48 -8.71
C THR A 91 12.67 -26.17 -7.24
N ALA A 92 13.69 -25.37 -6.99
CA ALA A 92 13.98 -24.84 -5.67
C ALA A 92 14.40 -23.38 -5.80
N GLY A 93 13.99 -22.53 -4.87
CA GLY A 93 14.33 -21.14 -4.96
C GLY A 93 14.13 -20.36 -3.68
N MET A 94 14.56 -19.10 -3.74
CA MET A 94 14.37 -18.11 -2.70
C MET A 94 13.84 -16.82 -3.32
N PHE A 95 13.11 -16.10 -2.51
CA PHE A 95 12.50 -14.82 -2.85
C PHE A 95 12.73 -13.82 -1.73
N TYR A 96 13.04 -12.61 -2.10
CA TYR A 96 13.14 -11.46 -1.22
C TYR A 96 12.40 -10.28 -1.86
N MET A 97 11.64 -9.55 -1.06
CA MET A 97 11.04 -8.28 -1.48
C MET A 97 11.12 -7.29 -0.32
N ASP A 98 11.47 -6.07 -0.66
CA ASP A 98 11.43 -4.90 0.20
C ASP A 98 10.46 -3.90 -0.42
N SER A 99 9.50 -3.41 0.36
CA SER A 99 8.49 -2.47 -0.11
C SER A 99 8.19 -1.40 0.91
N ASP A 100 8.15 -0.15 0.43
CA ASP A 100 7.74 1.01 1.18
C ASP A 100 6.44 1.57 0.57
N GLU A 101 5.43 1.72 1.42
CA GLU A 101 4.16 2.33 1.07
C GLU A 101 3.92 3.54 1.95
N HIS A 102 3.65 4.67 1.32
CA HIS A 102 3.23 5.88 1.98
C HIS A 102 1.90 6.34 1.40
N TRP A 103 0.98 6.71 2.26
CA TRP A 103 -0.20 7.43 1.85
C TRP A 103 -0.52 8.54 2.84
N ASP A 104 -1.02 9.64 2.34
CA ASP A 104 -1.66 10.65 3.14
C ASP A 104 -3.05 11.01 2.59
N PHE A 105 -3.87 11.43 3.50
CA PHE A 105 -5.25 11.76 3.27
C PHE A 105 -5.53 13.07 3.99
N THR A 106 -5.87 14.09 3.20
CA THR A 106 -6.18 15.40 3.74
C THR A 106 -7.57 15.82 3.32
N SER A 107 -8.43 16.13 4.28
CA SER A 107 -9.76 16.65 4.04
C SER A 107 -9.84 18.12 4.44
N PHE A 108 -10.28 18.93 3.49
CA PHE A 108 -10.45 20.36 3.65
C PHE A 108 -11.93 20.72 3.71
N VAL A 109 -12.24 21.71 4.53
CA VAL A 109 -13.54 22.40 4.52
C VAL A 109 -13.25 23.89 4.49
N ASP A 110 -13.67 24.56 3.42
CA ASP A 110 -13.45 26.00 3.25
C ASP A 110 -14.07 26.79 4.40
N GLY A 111 -13.26 27.67 5.01
CA GLY A 111 -13.63 28.43 6.20
C GLY A 111 -13.63 27.65 7.52
N TYR A 112 -13.13 26.41 7.54
CA TYR A 112 -13.04 25.62 8.78
C TYR A 112 -12.25 26.33 9.88
N ALA A 113 -11.13 26.99 9.55
CA ALA A 113 -10.32 27.74 10.52
C ALA A 113 -11.10 28.80 11.30
N SER A 114 -12.17 29.36 10.72
CA SER A 114 -13.04 30.36 11.38
C SER A 114 -14.34 29.76 11.94
N SER A 115 -14.52 28.45 11.87
CA SER A 115 -15.75 27.76 12.27
C SER A 115 -15.83 27.49 13.77
N THR A 116 -17.05 27.23 14.25
CA THR A 116 -17.29 26.73 15.61
C THR A 116 -16.61 25.38 15.83
N ALA A 117 -16.54 24.55 14.80
CA ALA A 117 -15.86 23.25 14.86
C ALA A 117 -14.37 23.41 15.17
N PHE A 118 -13.67 24.30 14.45
CA PHE A 118 -12.26 24.59 14.74
C PHE A 118 -12.06 25.13 16.16
N ALA A 119 -12.84 26.14 16.56
CA ALA A 119 -12.74 26.72 17.89
C ALA A 119 -12.95 25.68 19.00
N THR A 120 -13.88 24.75 18.80
CA THR A 120 -14.16 23.66 19.72
C THR A 120 -12.98 22.68 19.82
N TRP A 121 -12.44 22.22 18.69
CA TRP A 121 -11.28 21.33 18.67
C TRP A 121 -10.03 22.01 19.23
N ALA A 122 -9.78 23.28 18.90
CA ALA A 122 -8.68 24.05 19.45
C ALA A 122 -8.80 24.20 20.98
N GLY A 123 -10.02 24.39 21.48
CA GLY A 123 -10.30 24.42 22.92
C GLY A 123 -10.01 23.09 23.61
N TYR A 124 -10.40 21.96 23.04
CA TYR A 124 -10.04 20.65 23.56
C TYR A 124 -8.52 20.41 23.54
N ALA A 125 -7.86 20.74 22.43
CA ALA A 125 -6.42 20.57 22.31
C ALA A 125 -5.68 21.41 23.37
N ALA A 126 -6.08 22.67 23.57
CA ALA A 126 -5.50 23.55 24.58
C ALA A 126 -5.68 23.01 26.00
N TYR A 127 -6.84 22.40 26.31
CA TYR A 127 -7.06 21.75 27.59
C TYR A 127 -6.06 20.63 27.89
N TYR A 128 -5.62 19.90 26.84
CA TYR A 128 -4.59 18.86 26.94
C TYR A 128 -3.16 19.36 26.69
N GLY A 129 -2.95 20.66 26.52
CA GLY A 129 -1.63 21.27 26.33
C GLY A 129 -1.11 21.22 24.89
N PHE A 130 -1.97 21.01 23.89
CA PHE A 130 -1.64 21.02 22.46
C PHE A 130 -2.10 22.31 21.80
N THR A 131 -1.43 22.67 20.70
CA THR A 131 -1.85 23.77 19.83
C THR A 131 -2.24 23.18 18.47
N VAL A 132 -3.44 23.53 17.99
CA VAL A 132 -3.89 23.17 16.64
C VAL A 132 -3.52 24.33 15.71
N PRO A 133 -2.78 24.06 14.61
CA PRO A 133 -2.50 25.08 13.60
C PRO A 133 -3.80 25.57 12.97
N GLU A 134 -3.92 26.89 12.78
CA GLU A 134 -5.05 27.48 12.06
C GLU A 134 -4.96 27.13 10.58
N SER A 135 -5.88 26.31 10.09
CA SER A 135 -5.98 25.89 8.70
C SER A 135 -7.37 25.37 8.37
N ASP A 136 -7.70 25.32 7.09
CA ASP A 136 -8.96 24.74 6.60
C ASP A 136 -8.90 23.18 6.49
N THR A 137 -7.82 22.57 6.94
CA THR A 137 -7.73 21.11 7.09
C THR A 137 -8.47 20.67 8.35
N TRP A 138 -9.58 19.99 8.19
CA TRP A 138 -10.35 19.47 9.33
C TRP A 138 -10.01 18.03 9.68
N TRP A 139 -9.45 17.29 8.74
CA TRP A 139 -9.00 15.92 8.95
C TRP A 139 -7.72 15.65 8.18
N PHE A 140 -6.77 15.02 8.85
CA PHE A 140 -5.53 14.57 8.26
C PHE A 140 -5.19 13.18 8.80
N SER A 141 -4.77 12.29 7.92
CA SER A 141 -4.25 10.98 8.28
C SER A 141 -3.14 10.61 7.31
N ALA A 142 -2.00 10.19 7.84
CA ALA A 142 -0.88 9.70 7.04
C ALA A 142 -0.34 8.41 7.64
N GLN A 143 0.10 7.51 6.79
CA GLN A 143 0.72 6.26 7.18
C GLN A 143 1.88 5.95 6.27
N THR A 144 2.97 5.48 6.89
CA THR A 144 4.08 4.85 6.18
C THR A 144 4.20 3.42 6.68
N THR A 145 4.28 2.49 5.76
CA THR A 145 4.45 1.06 6.05
C THR A 145 5.65 0.56 5.27
N SER A 146 6.63 -0.02 5.97
CA SER A 146 7.75 -0.73 5.37
C SER A 146 7.58 -2.22 5.64
N ARG A 147 7.83 -3.04 4.63
CA ARG A 147 7.63 -4.47 4.69
C ARG A 147 8.75 -5.21 3.97
N GLU A 148 9.30 -6.20 4.65
CA GLU A 148 10.23 -7.18 4.09
C GLU A 148 9.56 -8.55 3.96
N ASP A 149 9.54 -9.11 2.76
CA ASP A 149 9.07 -10.48 2.51
C ASP A 149 10.24 -11.38 2.15
N LYS A 150 10.36 -12.51 2.84
CA LYS A 150 11.39 -13.53 2.59
C LYS A 150 10.71 -14.87 2.41
N ALA A 151 11.12 -15.63 1.41
CA ALA A 151 10.60 -16.96 1.21
C ALA A 151 11.66 -17.91 0.67
N VAL A 152 11.51 -19.19 1.02
CA VAL A 152 12.15 -20.33 0.37
C VAL A 152 11.07 -21.27 -0.13
N PHE A 153 11.25 -21.87 -1.29
CA PHE A 153 10.26 -22.77 -1.88
C PHE A 153 10.92 -23.91 -2.64
N GLY A 154 10.18 -24.97 -2.80
CA GLY A 154 10.61 -26.09 -3.60
C GLY A 154 9.44 -26.94 -4.05
N GLU A 155 9.61 -27.60 -5.19
CA GLU A 155 8.63 -28.49 -5.81
C GLU A 155 9.35 -29.63 -6.50
N PHE A 156 8.76 -30.83 -6.42
CA PHE A 156 9.23 -32.05 -7.07
C PHE A 156 8.09 -32.67 -7.84
N ASP A 157 8.33 -33.00 -9.11
CA ASP A 157 7.45 -33.78 -9.96
C ASP A 157 8.15 -35.12 -10.28
N VAL A 158 7.58 -36.21 -9.81
CA VAL A 158 8.12 -37.56 -9.96
C VAL A 158 7.20 -38.39 -10.83
N LYS A 159 7.68 -38.84 -11.99
CA LYS A 159 6.97 -39.80 -12.85
C LYS A 159 7.14 -41.21 -12.27
N LEU A 160 6.07 -41.75 -11.71
CA LEU A 160 6.04 -43.10 -11.17
C LEU A 160 5.88 -44.16 -12.28
N THR A 161 5.05 -43.86 -13.28
CA THR A 161 4.83 -44.64 -14.52
C THR A 161 4.64 -43.70 -15.70
N GLU A 162 4.45 -44.22 -16.90
CA GLU A 162 4.09 -43.41 -18.09
C GLU A 162 2.74 -42.70 -17.93
N GLN A 163 1.88 -43.18 -17.04
CA GLN A 163 0.51 -42.68 -16.85
C GLN A 163 0.29 -41.98 -15.51
N LEU A 164 1.27 -42.08 -14.59
CA LEU A 164 1.13 -41.55 -13.22
C LEU A 164 2.36 -40.76 -12.83
N SER A 165 2.13 -39.50 -12.45
CA SER A 165 3.13 -38.66 -11.78
C SER A 165 2.63 -38.19 -10.42
N PHE A 166 3.57 -37.82 -9.56
CA PHE A 166 3.32 -37.29 -8.23
C PHE A 166 4.03 -35.93 -8.10
N LEU A 167 3.27 -34.90 -7.81
CA LEU A 167 3.74 -33.54 -7.59
C LEU A 167 3.61 -33.20 -6.12
N VAL A 168 4.69 -32.71 -5.52
CA VAL A 168 4.70 -32.16 -4.15
C VAL A 168 5.54 -30.89 -4.12
N GLY A 169 5.01 -29.86 -3.49
CA GLY A 169 5.70 -28.60 -3.30
C GLY A 169 5.37 -27.95 -1.97
N GLY A 170 6.22 -27.05 -1.55
CA GLY A 170 6.05 -26.28 -0.35
C GLY A 170 6.75 -24.92 -0.44
N ARG A 171 6.23 -23.98 0.34
CA ARG A 171 6.81 -22.65 0.50
C ARG A 171 6.76 -22.29 1.99
N TYR A 172 7.90 -21.88 2.53
CA TYR A 172 8.00 -21.21 3.82
C TYR A 172 8.24 -19.73 3.55
N TYR A 173 7.53 -18.88 4.27
CA TYR A 173 7.64 -17.47 4.05
C TYR A 173 7.51 -16.68 5.38
N GLU A 174 8.20 -15.54 5.46
CA GLU A 174 8.26 -14.62 6.60
C GLU A 174 8.02 -13.19 6.08
N VAL A 175 7.27 -12.38 6.87
CA VAL A 175 6.93 -10.98 6.60
C VAL A 175 7.37 -10.12 7.77
#